data_87b76e2ae6cc0135ef714108a3391c14
#
_entry.id   87b76e2ae6cc0135ef714108a3391c14
#
_cell.length_a   1.000
_cell.length_b   1.000
_cell.length_c   1.000
_cell.angle_alpha   90.00
_cell.angle_beta   90.00
_cell.angle_gamma   90.00
#
_symmetry.space_group_name_H-M   'P 1'
#
loop_
_entity.id
_entity.type
_entity.pdbx_description
1 polymer ?
#
loop_
_entity_poly.entity_id
_entity_poly.type
_entity_poly.pdbx_seq_one_letter_code
_entity_poly.pdbx_strand_id
1 'polypeptide(L)'
;MYKSGKERFEKAGVDIYFPSKIEIEDDPNKVVIFRKALMCDVKSLYNLFSEYSKAGEMLPRSMIDIYVHLRDYYIAETEIETEGEECRGYELVGACALSIVWENLAEIRSLAVKKPYARKKIGTELIRKCLIEANFFKITKIFALTYKPQFFIYNGFKIIEKSELPHKIWSDCINCVKFPDCDETAVMIQL
;
A
#
# COMPACT_ATOMS: atom_id res chain seq x y z
N MET A 1 26.64 -24.91 -5.86
CA MET A 1 25.21 -25.14 -6.16
C MET A 1 24.41 -23.99 -5.53
N TYR A 2 24.00 -23.00 -6.30
CA TYR A 2 23.21 -21.90 -5.81
C TYR A 2 21.80 -22.41 -5.48
N LYS A 3 21.40 -22.34 -4.21
CA LYS A 3 20.01 -22.57 -3.83
C LYS A 3 19.15 -21.51 -4.52
N SER A 4 18.01 -21.90 -5.06
CA SER A 4 17.10 -20.96 -5.74
C SER A 4 16.73 -19.83 -4.79
N GLY A 5 16.56 -18.61 -5.30
CA GLY A 5 16.19 -17.46 -4.46
C GLY A 5 14.96 -17.74 -3.59
N LYS A 6 14.04 -18.57 -4.06
CA LYS A 6 12.84 -19.03 -3.36
C LYS A 6 13.15 -19.73 -2.03
N GLU A 7 14.07 -20.72 -2.01
CA GLU A 7 14.45 -21.45 -0.78
C GLU A 7 15.11 -20.55 0.28
N ARG A 8 15.81 -19.49 -0.16
CA ARG A 8 16.46 -18.55 0.74
C ARG A 8 15.46 -17.64 1.45
N PHE A 9 14.38 -17.25 0.77
CA PHE A 9 13.32 -16.41 1.33
C PHE A 9 12.35 -17.22 2.20
N GLU A 10 12.01 -18.45 1.85
CA GLU A 10 11.18 -19.34 2.66
C GLU A 10 11.82 -19.64 4.03
N LYS A 11 13.16 -19.80 4.11
CA LYS A 11 13.89 -19.97 5.39
C LYS A 11 13.92 -18.71 6.25
N ALA A 12 13.78 -17.53 5.68
CA ALA A 12 13.73 -16.26 6.43
C ALA A 12 12.33 -15.96 6.97
N GLY A 13 11.31 -16.76 6.64
CA GLY A 13 9.92 -16.52 7.03
C GLY A 13 9.32 -15.25 6.44
N VAL A 14 9.94 -14.70 5.37
CA VAL A 14 9.58 -13.41 4.79
C VAL A 14 9.24 -13.58 3.32
N ASP A 15 7.95 -13.70 3.05
CA ASP A 15 7.41 -13.83 1.70
C ASP A 15 6.93 -12.47 1.18
N ILE A 16 7.86 -11.50 1.04
CA ILE A 16 7.52 -10.14 0.60
C ILE A 16 7.24 -10.04 -0.89
N TYR A 17 7.87 -10.86 -1.71
CA TYR A 17 7.73 -10.82 -3.16
C TYR A 17 6.76 -11.85 -3.73
N PHE A 18 6.38 -12.85 -2.93
CA PHE A 18 5.45 -13.88 -3.38
C PHE A 18 3.99 -13.50 -3.11
N PRO A 19 3.08 -13.83 -4.02
CA PRO A 19 1.67 -13.59 -3.81
C PRO A 19 1.14 -14.30 -2.57
N SER A 20 0.34 -13.60 -1.76
CA SER A 20 -0.50 -14.21 -0.73
C SER A 20 -1.96 -14.06 -1.09
N LYS A 21 -2.81 -14.89 -0.50
CA LYS A 21 -4.24 -14.94 -0.81
C LYS A 21 -5.05 -14.81 0.48
N ILE A 22 -6.18 -14.14 0.38
CA ILE A 22 -7.25 -14.21 1.38
C ILE A 22 -8.57 -14.55 0.69
N GLU A 23 -9.41 -15.32 1.37
CA GLU A 23 -10.80 -15.52 0.99
C GLU A 23 -11.64 -14.39 1.58
N ILE A 24 -12.66 -13.95 0.85
CA ILE A 24 -13.57 -12.91 1.33
C ILE A 24 -14.65 -13.61 2.17
N GLU A 25 -14.80 -13.21 3.45
CA GLU A 25 -15.73 -13.84 4.40
C GLU A 25 -17.17 -13.90 3.87
N ASP A 26 -17.63 -12.86 3.16
CA ASP A 26 -19.00 -12.77 2.63
C ASP A 26 -19.17 -13.42 1.23
N ASP A 27 -18.09 -13.86 0.60
CA ASP A 27 -18.09 -14.47 -0.73
C ASP A 27 -16.92 -15.47 -0.84
N PRO A 28 -17.11 -16.71 -0.37
CA PRO A 28 -16.05 -17.72 -0.34
C PRO A 28 -15.47 -18.08 -1.71
N ASN A 29 -16.21 -17.81 -2.79
CA ASN A 29 -15.73 -18.04 -4.15
C ASN A 29 -14.80 -16.91 -4.65
N LYS A 30 -14.71 -15.81 -3.91
CA LYS A 30 -13.91 -14.64 -4.29
C LYS A 30 -12.62 -14.57 -3.50
N VAL A 31 -11.53 -14.87 -4.20
CA VAL A 31 -10.17 -14.82 -3.64
C VAL A 31 -9.50 -13.52 -4.03
N VAL A 32 -8.88 -12.85 -3.05
CA VAL A 32 -8.04 -11.68 -3.29
C VAL A 32 -6.58 -12.07 -3.17
N ILE A 33 -5.82 -11.74 -4.20
CA ILE A 33 -4.38 -12.00 -4.32
C ILE A 33 -3.63 -10.70 -4.03
N PHE A 34 -2.60 -10.77 -3.20
CA PHE A 34 -1.72 -9.65 -2.87
C PHE A 34 -0.34 -9.88 -3.45
N ARG A 35 0.16 -8.93 -4.22
CA ARG A 35 1.50 -9.00 -4.85
C ARG A 35 2.11 -7.62 -5.03
N LYS A 36 3.39 -7.59 -5.37
CA LYS A 36 4.03 -6.35 -5.84
C LYS A 36 3.43 -5.92 -7.19
N ALA A 37 3.34 -4.60 -7.38
CA ALA A 37 2.85 -4.03 -8.63
C ALA A 37 3.80 -4.31 -9.80
N LEU A 38 3.23 -4.46 -10.99
CA LEU A 38 3.90 -4.64 -12.26
C LEU A 38 3.62 -3.45 -13.18
N MET A 39 4.37 -3.34 -14.28
CA MET A 39 4.19 -2.24 -15.25
C MET A 39 2.77 -2.17 -15.83
N CYS A 40 2.11 -3.31 -16.02
CA CYS A 40 0.72 -3.38 -16.51
C CYS A 40 -0.30 -2.80 -15.51
N ASP A 41 0.03 -2.71 -14.21
CA ASP A 41 -0.88 -2.21 -13.18
C ASP A 41 -0.97 -0.68 -13.12
N VAL A 42 -0.02 0.04 -13.72
CA VAL A 42 0.11 1.51 -13.58
C VAL A 42 -1.18 2.24 -13.93
N LYS A 43 -1.84 1.86 -15.02
CA LYS A 43 -3.11 2.49 -15.43
C LYS A 43 -4.23 2.23 -14.42
N SER A 44 -4.31 1.02 -13.88
CA SER A 44 -5.31 0.65 -12.86
C SER A 44 -5.05 1.36 -11.52
N LEU A 45 -3.77 1.48 -11.12
CA LEU A 45 -3.36 2.28 -9.96
C LEU A 45 -3.74 3.74 -10.12
N TYR A 46 -3.41 4.34 -11.27
CA TYR A 46 -3.77 5.73 -11.57
C TYR A 46 -5.28 5.96 -11.49
N ASN A 47 -6.08 5.06 -12.06
CA ASN A 47 -7.53 5.16 -12.02
C ASN A 47 -8.05 5.07 -10.58
N LEU A 48 -7.57 4.11 -9.78
CA LEU A 48 -7.93 3.95 -8.38
C LEU A 48 -7.62 5.23 -7.59
N PHE A 49 -6.40 5.75 -7.68
CA PHE A 49 -5.98 6.94 -6.93
C PHE A 49 -6.72 8.20 -7.40
N SER A 50 -7.01 8.31 -8.70
CA SER A 50 -7.79 9.43 -9.25
C SER A 50 -9.22 9.45 -8.72
N GLU A 51 -9.86 8.30 -8.54
CA GLU A 51 -11.19 8.19 -7.92
C GLU A 51 -11.17 8.75 -6.49
N TYR A 52 -10.21 8.33 -5.67
CA TYR A 52 -10.07 8.80 -4.29
C TYR A 52 -9.66 10.26 -4.19
N SER A 53 -8.82 10.73 -5.11
CA SER A 53 -8.41 12.14 -5.17
C SER A 53 -9.58 13.06 -5.52
N LYS A 54 -10.40 12.68 -6.50
CA LYS A 54 -11.63 13.43 -6.84
C LYS A 54 -12.63 13.50 -5.69
N ALA A 55 -12.66 12.48 -4.84
CA ALA A 55 -13.48 12.45 -3.64
C ALA A 55 -12.87 13.25 -2.45
N GLY A 56 -11.67 13.82 -2.59
CA GLY A 56 -10.95 14.53 -1.52
C GLY A 56 -10.39 13.60 -0.43
N GLU A 57 -10.35 12.29 -0.67
CA GLU A 57 -9.92 11.28 0.30
C GLU A 57 -8.43 10.92 0.17
N MET A 58 -7.74 11.45 -0.84
CA MET A 58 -6.33 11.21 -1.12
C MET A 58 -5.74 12.36 -1.94
N LEU A 59 -4.45 12.62 -1.80
CA LEU A 59 -3.74 13.53 -2.70
C LEU A 59 -3.59 12.91 -4.10
N PRO A 60 -3.65 13.72 -5.17
CA PRO A 60 -3.51 13.23 -6.54
C PRO A 60 -2.11 12.64 -6.77
N ARG A 61 -2.05 11.58 -7.57
CA ARG A 61 -0.81 10.96 -8.04
C ARG A 61 -0.75 11.03 -9.56
N SER A 62 0.33 11.55 -10.09
CA SER A 62 0.56 11.53 -11.54
C SER A 62 0.99 10.12 -12.00
N MET A 63 0.78 9.80 -13.28
CA MET A 63 1.29 8.54 -13.83
C MET A 63 2.82 8.44 -13.71
N ILE A 64 3.54 9.56 -13.86
CA ILE A 64 5.01 9.60 -13.72
C ILE A 64 5.40 9.24 -12.29
N ASP A 65 4.72 9.79 -11.27
CA ASP A 65 4.97 9.45 -9.87
C ASP A 65 4.76 7.95 -9.62
N ILE A 66 3.69 7.36 -10.17
CA ILE A 66 3.43 5.92 -10.06
C ILE A 66 4.54 5.10 -10.74
N TYR A 67 5.03 5.49 -11.91
CA TYR A 67 6.13 4.79 -12.60
C TYR A 67 7.43 4.83 -11.78
N VAL A 68 7.79 6.00 -11.25
CA VAL A 68 9.01 6.19 -10.44
C VAL A 68 8.99 5.32 -9.18
N HIS A 69 7.81 5.21 -8.55
CA HIS A 69 7.61 4.51 -7.28
C HIS A 69 6.98 3.11 -7.45
N LEU A 70 6.95 2.56 -8.67
CA LEU A 70 6.21 1.31 -8.95
C LEU A 70 6.59 0.16 -8.00
N ARG A 71 7.87 0.04 -7.67
CA ARG A 71 8.38 -1.02 -6.78
C ARG A 71 7.92 -0.90 -5.33
N ASP A 72 7.49 0.29 -4.91
CA ASP A 72 7.00 0.53 -3.56
C ASP A 72 5.59 -0.06 -3.36
N TYR A 73 4.81 -0.20 -4.46
CA TYR A 73 3.42 -0.61 -4.39
C TYR A 73 3.24 -2.11 -4.18
N TYR A 74 2.36 -2.44 -3.23
CA TYR A 74 1.59 -3.67 -3.19
C TYR A 74 0.23 -3.42 -3.79
N ILE A 75 -0.30 -4.40 -4.52
CA ILE A 75 -1.67 -4.40 -5.01
C ILE A 75 -2.44 -5.58 -4.44
N ALA A 76 -3.75 -5.40 -4.38
CA ALA A 76 -4.73 -6.44 -4.17
C ALA A 76 -5.55 -6.58 -5.45
N GLU A 77 -5.67 -7.78 -5.97
CA GLU A 77 -6.44 -8.10 -7.18
C GLU A 77 -7.34 -9.30 -6.96
N THR A 78 -8.42 -9.39 -7.70
CA THR A 78 -9.32 -10.54 -7.71
C THR A 78 -9.59 -10.98 -9.13
N GLU A 79 -9.88 -12.27 -9.32
CA GLU A 79 -10.30 -12.79 -10.61
C GLU A 79 -11.67 -12.22 -10.97
N ILE A 80 -11.85 -11.89 -12.24
CA ILE A 80 -13.14 -11.52 -12.82
C ILE A 80 -13.48 -12.48 -13.95
N GLU A 81 -14.75 -12.82 -14.05
CA GLU A 81 -15.26 -13.55 -15.22
C GLU A 81 -15.29 -12.57 -16.40
N THR A 82 -14.56 -12.89 -17.46
CA THR A 82 -14.62 -12.17 -18.73
C THR A 82 -15.48 -12.94 -19.69
N GLU A 83 -16.61 -12.38 -20.11
CA GLU A 83 -17.45 -13.00 -21.14
C GLU A 83 -16.65 -13.11 -22.44
N GLY A 84 -16.44 -14.33 -22.92
CA GLY A 84 -15.97 -14.63 -24.27
C GLY A 84 -14.45 -14.74 -24.50
N GLU A 85 -13.62 -14.61 -23.48
CA GLU A 85 -12.16 -14.82 -23.62
C GLU A 85 -11.68 -16.01 -22.77
N GLU A 86 -10.78 -16.83 -23.33
CA GLU A 86 -10.11 -17.93 -22.61
C GLU A 86 -9.17 -17.43 -21.49
N CYS A 87 -8.97 -16.12 -21.36
CA CYS A 87 -8.11 -15.49 -20.37
C CYS A 87 -8.93 -14.99 -19.18
N ARG A 88 -8.65 -15.51 -17.98
CA ARG A 88 -9.16 -14.95 -16.75
C ARG A 88 -8.63 -13.52 -16.59
N GLY A 89 -9.54 -12.57 -16.52
CA GLY A 89 -9.21 -11.20 -16.21
C GLY A 89 -8.97 -11.03 -14.71
N TYR A 90 -8.16 -10.01 -14.35
CA TYR A 90 -7.96 -9.61 -12.97
C TYR A 90 -8.40 -8.15 -12.79
N GLU A 91 -9.10 -7.88 -11.69
CA GLU A 91 -9.47 -6.55 -11.28
C GLU A 91 -8.59 -6.11 -10.11
N LEU A 92 -7.89 -4.97 -10.24
CA LEU A 92 -7.21 -4.34 -9.12
C LEU A 92 -8.27 -3.76 -8.17
N VAL A 93 -8.30 -4.24 -6.91
CA VAL A 93 -9.30 -3.86 -5.90
C VAL A 93 -8.71 -3.05 -4.76
N GLY A 94 -7.39 -2.98 -4.64
CA GLY A 94 -6.71 -2.16 -3.65
C GLY A 94 -5.24 -1.99 -3.94
N ALA A 95 -4.63 -1.00 -3.31
CA ALA A 95 -3.19 -0.75 -3.39
C ALA A 95 -2.68 -0.02 -2.14
N CYS A 96 -1.38 -0.17 -1.87
CA CYS A 96 -0.65 0.52 -0.81
C CYS A 96 0.83 0.57 -1.18
N ALA A 97 1.52 1.67 -0.88
CA ALA A 97 2.96 1.78 -1.07
C ALA A 97 3.70 1.85 0.27
N LEU A 98 4.89 1.22 0.32
CA LEU A 98 5.90 1.44 1.35
C LEU A 98 7.05 2.22 0.75
N SER A 99 7.21 3.48 1.12
CA SER A 99 8.28 4.35 0.65
C SER A 99 9.35 4.50 1.71
N ILE A 100 10.60 4.10 1.41
CA ILE A 100 11.73 4.26 2.33
C ILE A 100 12.15 5.72 2.29
N VAL A 101 12.10 6.39 3.46
CA VAL A 101 12.35 7.83 3.59
C VAL A 101 13.71 8.13 4.19
N TRP A 102 14.15 7.32 5.16
CA TRP A 102 15.42 7.50 5.86
C TRP A 102 15.96 6.17 6.38
N GLU A 103 17.15 6.16 7.02
CA GLU A 103 17.85 4.96 7.51
C GLU A 103 16.97 3.98 8.28
N ASN A 104 16.04 4.48 9.09
CA ASN A 104 15.15 3.69 9.95
C ASN A 104 13.70 4.20 9.90
N LEU A 105 13.29 4.76 8.76
CA LEU A 105 11.99 5.37 8.62
C LEU A 105 11.41 5.08 7.23
N ALA A 106 10.18 4.60 7.19
CA ALA A 106 9.41 4.45 5.97
C ALA A 106 8.02 5.07 6.13
N GLU A 107 7.41 5.39 5.01
CA GLU A 107 6.05 5.93 4.90
C GLU A 107 5.13 4.91 4.22
N ILE A 108 3.97 4.67 4.81
CA ILE A 108 2.84 4.06 4.12
C ILE A 108 2.08 5.16 3.39
N ARG A 109 2.03 5.07 2.06
CA ARG A 109 1.38 6.06 1.19
C ARG A 109 0.39 5.40 0.24
N SER A 110 -0.54 6.23 -0.26
CA SER A 110 -1.48 5.84 -1.32
C SER A 110 -2.27 4.56 -1.01
N LEU A 111 -2.67 4.37 0.25
CA LEU A 111 -3.53 3.26 0.63
C LEU A 111 -4.96 3.52 0.15
N ALA A 112 -5.44 2.68 -0.75
CA ALA A 112 -6.80 2.73 -1.28
C ALA A 112 -7.36 1.32 -1.48
N VAL A 113 -8.66 1.15 -1.23
CA VAL A 113 -9.40 -0.09 -1.49
C VAL A 113 -10.73 0.26 -2.12
N LYS A 114 -11.06 -0.27 -3.30
CA LYS A 114 -12.32 0.00 -3.98
C LYS A 114 -13.52 -0.18 -3.05
N LYS A 115 -14.50 0.73 -3.12
CA LYS A 115 -15.67 0.77 -2.22
C LYS A 115 -16.41 -0.57 -2.08
N PRO A 116 -16.66 -1.35 -3.18
CA PRO A 116 -17.31 -2.66 -3.06
C PRO A 116 -16.51 -3.69 -2.25
N TYR A 117 -15.22 -3.45 -2.07
CA TYR A 117 -14.29 -4.32 -1.34
C TYR A 117 -13.90 -3.76 0.03
N ALA A 118 -14.49 -2.65 0.44
CA ALA A 118 -14.25 -2.06 1.76
C ALA A 118 -14.72 -3.01 2.89
N ARG A 119 -14.05 -2.90 4.06
CA ARG A 119 -14.32 -3.71 5.27
C ARG A 119 -14.10 -5.23 5.14
N LYS A 120 -13.46 -5.67 4.05
CA LYS A 120 -13.09 -7.08 3.79
C LYS A 120 -11.63 -7.39 4.14
N LYS A 121 -11.06 -6.69 5.10
CA LYS A 121 -9.67 -6.81 5.62
C LYS A 121 -8.57 -6.54 4.59
N ILE A 122 -8.91 -6.16 3.35
CA ILE A 122 -7.91 -5.92 2.26
C ILE A 122 -6.92 -4.83 2.64
N GLY A 123 -7.40 -3.69 3.17
CA GLY A 123 -6.51 -2.61 3.61
C GLY A 123 -5.56 -3.04 4.75
N THR A 124 -6.04 -3.83 5.70
CA THR A 124 -5.24 -4.41 6.79
C THR A 124 -4.15 -5.32 6.23
N GLU A 125 -4.48 -6.17 5.27
CA GLU A 125 -3.51 -7.07 4.65
C GLU A 125 -2.46 -6.32 3.82
N LEU A 126 -2.84 -5.25 3.12
CA LEU A 126 -1.91 -4.37 2.43
C LEU A 126 -0.92 -3.70 3.40
N ILE A 127 -1.41 -3.16 4.55
CA ILE A 127 -0.53 -2.65 5.61
C ILE A 127 0.39 -3.77 6.11
N ARG A 128 -0.14 -4.96 6.40
CA ARG A 128 0.66 -6.09 6.89
C ARG A 128 1.81 -6.43 5.93
N LYS A 129 1.57 -6.42 4.61
CA LYS A 129 2.62 -6.61 3.59
C LYS A 129 3.71 -5.54 3.68
N CYS A 130 3.31 -4.27 3.83
CA CYS A 130 4.25 -3.16 4.01
C CYS A 130 5.08 -3.31 5.30
N LEU A 131 4.47 -3.72 6.43
CA LEU A 131 5.18 -3.91 7.70
C LEU A 131 6.18 -5.09 7.62
N ILE A 132 5.82 -6.18 6.93
CA ILE A 132 6.73 -7.30 6.69
C ILE A 132 7.93 -6.85 5.86
N GLU A 133 7.71 -6.08 4.79
CA GLU A 133 8.78 -5.54 3.94
C GLU A 133 9.67 -4.57 4.72
N ALA A 134 9.09 -3.68 5.53
CA ALA A 134 9.85 -2.78 6.40
C ALA A 134 10.77 -3.55 7.36
N ASN A 135 10.24 -4.60 8.01
CA ASN A 135 11.04 -5.46 8.89
C ASN A 135 12.15 -6.20 8.13
N PHE A 136 11.91 -6.64 6.90
CA PHE A 136 12.94 -7.24 6.05
C PHE A 136 14.10 -6.28 5.81
N PHE A 137 13.82 -5.00 5.55
CA PHE A 137 14.81 -3.93 5.40
C PHE A 137 15.37 -3.41 6.73
N LYS A 138 14.94 -3.98 7.88
CA LYS A 138 15.34 -3.54 9.22
C LYS A 138 14.90 -2.11 9.56
N ILE A 139 13.83 -1.65 8.93
CA ILE A 139 13.18 -0.38 9.24
C ILE A 139 12.21 -0.63 10.38
N THR A 140 12.35 0.10 11.47
CA THR A 140 11.53 -0.11 12.67
C THR A 140 10.50 1.00 12.90
N LYS A 141 10.59 2.14 12.22
CA LYS A 141 9.63 3.23 12.31
C LYS A 141 8.88 3.40 11.01
N ILE A 142 7.58 3.23 11.05
CA ILE A 142 6.73 3.40 9.89
C ILE A 142 5.63 4.40 10.22
N PHE A 143 5.50 5.45 9.41
CA PHE A 143 4.47 6.47 9.57
C PHE A 143 3.53 6.53 8.37
N ALA A 144 2.42 7.23 8.55
CA ALA A 144 1.55 7.65 7.46
C ALA A 144 0.96 9.02 7.77
N LEU A 145 0.70 9.80 6.72
CA LEU A 145 -0.16 10.98 6.76
C LEU A 145 -1.54 10.58 6.20
N THR A 146 -2.61 10.83 6.94
CA THR A 146 -3.91 10.24 6.62
C THR A 146 -5.10 11.07 7.03
N TYR A 147 -6.18 11.00 6.24
CA TYR A 147 -7.52 11.49 6.60
C TYR A 147 -8.33 10.46 7.42
N LYS A 148 -7.84 9.22 7.56
CA LYS A 148 -8.56 8.13 8.24
C LYS A 148 -7.72 7.52 9.37
N PRO A 149 -7.34 8.32 10.41
CA PRO A 149 -6.43 7.85 11.46
C PRO A 149 -6.99 6.64 12.23
N GLN A 150 -8.31 6.51 12.38
CA GLN A 150 -8.93 5.40 13.10
C GLN A 150 -8.62 4.03 12.46
N PHE A 151 -8.51 3.99 11.12
CA PHE A 151 -8.12 2.77 10.42
C PHE A 151 -6.68 2.35 10.75
N PHE A 152 -5.77 3.31 10.83
CA PHE A 152 -4.37 3.04 11.20
C PHE A 152 -4.25 2.67 12.68
N ILE A 153 -5.01 3.31 13.58
CA ILE A 153 -5.05 2.96 15.01
C ILE A 153 -5.52 1.52 15.19
N TYR A 154 -6.56 1.09 14.46
CA TYR A 154 -7.01 -0.31 14.45
C TYR A 154 -5.90 -1.28 14.01
N ASN A 155 -4.98 -0.85 13.15
CA ASN A 155 -3.83 -1.62 12.69
C ASN A 155 -2.56 -1.42 13.56
N GLY A 156 -2.70 -0.87 14.78
CA GLY A 156 -1.62 -0.76 15.76
C GLY A 156 -0.78 0.51 15.71
N PHE A 157 -1.13 1.47 14.85
CA PHE A 157 -0.47 2.77 14.80
C PHE A 157 -0.96 3.67 15.95
N LYS A 158 -0.13 4.65 16.30
CA LYS A 158 -0.46 5.71 17.28
C LYS A 158 -0.41 7.06 16.57
N ILE A 159 -1.28 7.99 16.98
CA ILE A 159 -1.20 9.37 16.54
C ILE A 159 0.07 9.99 17.13
N ILE A 160 0.77 10.75 16.32
CA ILE A 160 1.95 11.53 16.69
C ILE A 160 1.79 12.99 16.23
N GLU A 161 2.59 13.88 16.82
CA GLU A 161 2.71 15.24 16.32
C GLU A 161 3.54 15.25 15.01
N LYS A 162 3.11 16.03 14.02
CA LYS A 162 3.86 16.14 12.74
C LYS A 162 5.30 16.60 12.95
N SER A 163 5.56 17.38 13.99
CA SER A 163 6.89 17.86 14.39
C SER A 163 7.85 16.74 14.80
N GLU A 164 7.35 15.56 15.14
CA GLU A 164 8.16 14.37 15.44
C GLU A 164 8.76 13.73 14.18
N LEU A 165 8.22 14.08 13.00
CA LEU A 165 8.72 13.59 11.72
C LEU A 165 9.97 14.39 11.32
N PRO A 166 11.03 13.74 10.78
CA PRO A 166 12.24 14.40 10.33
C PRO A 166 11.97 15.51 9.30
N HIS A 167 12.70 16.61 9.38
CA HIS A 167 12.55 17.74 8.44
C HIS A 167 12.68 17.38 6.97
N LYS A 168 13.33 16.28 6.63
CA LYS A 168 13.46 15.80 5.24
C LYS A 168 12.13 15.38 4.62
N ILE A 169 11.15 14.97 5.42
CA ILE A 169 9.79 14.65 4.94
C ILE A 169 9.10 15.90 4.42
N TRP A 170 9.44 17.06 4.99
CA TRP A 170 8.90 18.36 4.61
C TRP A 170 9.25 18.77 3.17
N SER A 171 10.27 18.16 2.55
CA SER A 171 10.58 18.41 1.14
C SER A 171 9.45 17.98 0.21
N ASP A 172 8.77 16.87 0.51
CA ASP A 172 7.59 16.44 -0.21
C ASP A 172 6.38 17.31 0.15
N CYS A 173 6.27 17.73 1.43
CA CYS A 173 5.21 18.61 1.90
C CYS A 173 5.29 20.00 1.29
N ILE A 174 6.48 20.58 1.10
CA ILE A 174 6.65 21.92 0.47
C ILE A 174 6.08 21.93 -0.96
N ASN A 175 6.16 20.81 -1.67
CA ASN A 175 5.60 20.67 -3.02
C ASN A 175 4.14 20.22 -3.01
N CYS A 176 3.54 20.00 -1.83
CA CYS A 176 2.16 19.56 -1.70
C CYS A 176 1.19 20.72 -1.90
N VAL A 177 0.12 20.47 -2.65
CA VAL A 177 -0.95 21.45 -2.89
C VAL A 177 -1.66 21.94 -1.62
N LYS A 178 -1.49 21.23 -0.50
CA LYS A 178 -2.07 21.57 0.81
C LYS A 178 -1.11 22.25 1.77
N PHE A 179 0.11 22.50 1.37
CA PHE A 179 1.06 23.21 2.22
C PHE A 179 0.75 24.73 2.25
N PRO A 180 0.82 25.41 3.42
CA PRO A 180 1.20 24.91 4.75
C PRO A 180 0.03 24.32 5.57
N ASP A 181 -1.20 24.42 5.11
CA ASP A 181 -2.42 24.09 5.87
C ASP A 181 -2.82 22.62 5.70
N CYS A 182 -1.86 21.70 5.92
CA CYS A 182 -2.10 20.25 5.81
C CYS A 182 -3.02 19.76 6.94
N ASP A 183 -4.15 19.19 6.54
CA ASP A 183 -5.22 18.67 7.41
C ASP A 183 -5.14 17.14 7.68
N GLU A 184 -4.12 16.46 7.15
CA GLU A 184 -3.88 15.05 7.45
C GLU A 184 -3.36 14.85 8.88
N THR A 185 -3.71 13.74 9.48
CA THR A 185 -3.19 13.30 10.79
C THR A 185 -1.95 12.43 10.59
N ALA A 186 -0.88 12.72 11.34
CA ALA A 186 0.29 11.85 11.36
C ALA A 186 0.07 10.69 12.33
N VAL A 187 0.38 9.48 11.86
CA VAL A 187 0.34 8.26 12.67
C VAL A 187 1.63 7.48 12.48
N MET A 188 2.07 6.75 13.50
CA MET A 188 3.31 5.96 13.48
C MET A 188 3.14 4.65 14.22
N ILE A 189 3.81 3.61 13.71
CA ILE A 189 4.03 2.34 14.41
C ILE A 189 5.54 2.10 14.53
N GLN A 190 5.94 1.51 15.64
CA GLN A 190 7.30 1.03 15.86
C GLN A 190 7.26 -0.48 15.93
N LEU A 191 8.07 -1.15 15.06
CA LEU A 191 8.23 -2.60 15.01
C LEU A 191 9.26 -3.07 16.03
#